data_121348c06979dacd8c78ebb977085bf7
#
_entry.id   121348c06979dacd8c78ebb977085bf7
#
_cell.length_a   1.000
_cell.length_b   1.000
_cell.length_c   1.000
_cell.angle_alpha   90.00
_cell.angle_beta   90.00
_cell.angle_gamma   90.00
#
_symmetry.space_group_name_H-M   'P 1'
#
loop_
_entity.id
_entity.type
_entity.pdbx_description
1 polymer ?
#
loop_
_entity_poly.entity_id
_entity_poly.type
_entity_poly.pdbx_seq_one_letter_code
_entity_poly.pdbx_strand_id
1 'polypeptide(L)'
;MDNLTQYIDWFRHSSSYINAHRKKVFVVLLTGETLAHDNFSRIVHDISLLHSLGVKLVLVHGARPQINDALTSAGHELRYHKGLRITDSEGLQLIKQTVGAMSIDIEAQFSMGLANSPMHGADIKVSRGNFITARPLGIIDGVDYALTGVVRKVNAEAILQHLDKNSIVLLSNLGYSPTGEVFNLSAEDIATEVAIAMQASKLILFVPQCGVSNNNGELMSTLSPVAAEALLREIPADNIQSKNGTLVSLAAAVKASNKTVHRCHLISFADNGALIQELFTRDGQGTLVSKDNFEWLRQATINDVGGILELIAPLEEAGILVHRSRELLEAEIDYFKVIEMEGMIIACAAIYPLDEECGEIACIAIHKHYQESGRGDHLLRALEKEALKQGLKKVIVLTTQTAHWFLERGFQPIGINDLPPKKQQMYNYQRNSKAFVKLLR
;
A
#
# COMPACT_ATOMS: atom_id res chain seq x y z
N MET A 1 1.33 -18.38 -26.62
CA MET A 1 1.70 -19.11 -25.41
C MET A 1 0.71 -18.80 -24.33
N ASP A 2 0.27 -19.82 -23.70
CA ASP A 2 -1.03 -20.05 -23.18
C ASP A 2 -1.39 -19.24 -21.94
N ASN A 3 -2.62 -18.77 -21.90
CA ASN A 3 -3.30 -18.17 -20.74
C ASN A 3 -2.99 -18.94 -19.43
N LEU A 4 -2.86 -20.27 -19.51
CA LEU A 4 -2.58 -21.14 -18.37
C LEU A 4 -1.18 -20.91 -17.76
N THR A 5 -0.15 -20.74 -18.59
CA THR A 5 1.22 -20.47 -18.11
C THR A 5 1.28 -19.12 -17.40
N GLN A 6 0.61 -18.11 -17.92
CA GLN A 6 0.49 -16.79 -17.30
C GLN A 6 -0.19 -16.85 -15.92
N TYR A 7 -1.25 -17.65 -15.77
CA TYR A 7 -1.93 -17.87 -14.48
C TYR A 7 -1.02 -18.56 -13.45
N ILE A 8 -0.29 -19.58 -13.90
CA ILE A 8 0.62 -20.33 -13.02
C ILE A 8 1.75 -19.40 -12.53
N ASP A 9 2.33 -18.61 -13.41
CA ASP A 9 3.41 -17.69 -13.04
C ASP A 9 2.90 -16.57 -12.13
N TRP A 10 1.73 -16.00 -12.42
CA TRP A 10 1.08 -15.03 -11.53
C TRP A 10 0.86 -15.63 -10.13
N PHE A 11 0.32 -16.85 -10.04
CA PHE A 11 0.10 -17.50 -8.75
C PHE A 11 1.39 -17.78 -7.98
N ARG A 12 2.45 -18.19 -8.68
CA ARG A 12 3.78 -18.37 -8.07
C ARG A 12 4.34 -17.05 -7.54
N HIS A 13 4.23 -15.98 -8.30
CA HIS A 13 4.65 -14.64 -7.85
C HIS A 13 3.82 -14.11 -6.69
N SER A 14 2.56 -14.50 -6.58
CA SER A 14 1.69 -14.11 -5.46
C SER A 14 2.09 -14.77 -4.13
N SER A 15 2.92 -15.81 -4.14
CA SER A 15 3.30 -16.55 -2.93
C SER A 15 4.04 -15.69 -1.90
N SER A 16 4.86 -14.73 -2.33
CA SER A 16 5.56 -13.78 -1.46
C SER A 16 4.58 -12.89 -0.71
N TYR A 17 3.55 -12.38 -1.40
CA TYR A 17 2.48 -11.57 -0.82
C TYR A 17 1.63 -12.39 0.16
N ILE A 18 1.29 -13.65 -0.18
CA ILE A 18 0.56 -14.55 0.72
C ILE A 18 1.31 -14.71 2.04
N ASN A 19 2.63 -14.94 1.98
CA ASN A 19 3.47 -15.07 3.17
C ASN A 19 3.55 -13.77 3.96
N ALA A 20 3.67 -12.62 3.30
CA ALA A 20 3.72 -11.31 3.93
C ALA A 20 2.41 -10.93 4.64
N HIS A 21 1.26 -11.38 4.12
CA HIS A 21 -0.07 -11.04 4.64
C HIS A 21 -0.59 -12.01 5.70
N ARG A 22 -0.11 -13.26 5.69
CA ARG A 22 -0.56 -14.30 6.61
C ARG A 22 -0.41 -13.87 8.06
N LYS A 23 -1.46 -14.07 8.88
CA LYS A 23 -1.57 -13.69 10.30
C LYS A 23 -1.50 -12.18 10.58
N LYS A 24 -1.45 -11.33 9.56
CA LYS A 24 -1.53 -9.88 9.73
C LYS A 24 -2.97 -9.43 9.90
N VAL A 25 -3.16 -8.36 10.67
CA VAL A 25 -4.48 -7.74 10.86
C VAL A 25 -4.69 -6.70 9.77
N PHE A 26 -5.78 -6.84 9.01
CA PHE A 26 -6.25 -5.85 8.05
C PHE A 26 -7.59 -5.31 8.52
N VAL A 27 -7.78 -4.01 8.45
CA VAL A 27 -9.05 -3.35 8.67
C VAL A 27 -9.60 -2.90 7.32
N VAL A 28 -10.83 -3.28 7.02
CA VAL A 28 -11.48 -3.00 5.72
C VAL A 28 -12.73 -2.17 5.97
N LEU A 29 -12.80 -0.99 5.36
CA LEU A 29 -14.00 -0.16 5.36
C LEU A 29 -14.86 -0.48 4.13
N LEU A 30 -16.10 -0.89 4.40
CA LEU A 30 -17.17 -1.10 3.43
C LEU A 30 -18.17 0.05 3.58
N THR A 31 -18.14 1.05 2.72
CA THR A 31 -19.09 2.18 2.79
C THR A 31 -20.50 1.72 2.45
N GLY A 32 -21.51 2.53 2.79
CA GLY A 32 -22.89 2.21 2.43
C GLY A 32 -23.10 2.11 0.91
N GLU A 33 -22.33 2.87 0.13
CA GLU A 33 -22.29 2.82 -1.33
C GLU A 33 -21.68 1.50 -1.82
N THR A 34 -20.62 1.03 -1.18
CA THR A 34 -20.00 -0.29 -1.47
C THR A 34 -21.01 -1.41 -1.29
N LEU A 35 -21.78 -1.37 -0.19
CA LEU A 35 -22.79 -2.40 0.12
C LEU A 35 -23.97 -2.39 -0.85
N ALA A 36 -24.30 -1.24 -1.42
CA ALA A 36 -25.39 -1.10 -2.39
C ALA A 36 -24.97 -1.43 -3.83
N HIS A 37 -23.67 -1.61 -4.09
CA HIS A 37 -23.15 -1.80 -5.43
C HIS A 37 -23.24 -3.26 -5.90
N ASP A 38 -23.52 -3.49 -7.18
CA ASP A 38 -23.65 -4.84 -7.76
C ASP A 38 -22.38 -5.70 -7.61
N ASN A 39 -21.22 -5.07 -7.46
CA ASN A 39 -19.94 -5.76 -7.25
C ASN A 39 -19.74 -6.26 -5.81
N PHE A 40 -20.64 -5.94 -4.87
CA PHE A 40 -20.44 -6.28 -3.45
C PHE A 40 -20.28 -7.79 -3.21
N SER A 41 -21.04 -8.62 -3.89
CA SER A 41 -20.91 -10.09 -3.78
C SER A 41 -19.51 -10.59 -4.17
N ARG A 42 -18.87 -9.96 -5.14
CA ARG A 42 -17.49 -10.31 -5.55
C ARG A 42 -16.46 -9.81 -4.53
N ILE A 43 -16.69 -8.62 -3.93
CA ILE A 43 -15.86 -8.12 -2.82
C ILE A 43 -15.93 -9.09 -1.63
N VAL A 44 -17.11 -9.68 -1.33
CA VAL A 44 -17.25 -10.71 -0.30
C VAL A 44 -16.41 -11.95 -0.65
N HIS A 45 -16.38 -12.38 -1.91
CA HIS A 45 -15.52 -13.48 -2.35
C HIS A 45 -14.02 -13.16 -2.17
N ASP A 46 -13.59 -11.95 -2.51
CA ASP A 46 -12.22 -11.51 -2.33
C ASP A 46 -11.80 -11.47 -0.86
N ILE A 47 -12.67 -10.94 0.01
CA ILE A 47 -12.48 -10.92 1.47
C ILE A 47 -12.41 -12.36 2.03
N SER A 48 -13.27 -13.25 1.53
CA SER A 48 -13.28 -14.66 1.92
C SER A 48 -12.01 -15.39 1.52
N LEU A 49 -11.45 -15.05 0.34
CA LEU A 49 -10.16 -15.56 -0.10
C LEU A 49 -9.04 -15.09 0.82
N LEU A 50 -9.00 -13.80 1.19
CA LEU A 50 -8.02 -13.28 2.16
C LEU A 50 -8.08 -14.01 3.49
N HIS A 51 -9.30 -14.24 4.01
CA HIS A 51 -9.51 -14.99 5.23
C HIS A 51 -8.97 -16.42 5.11
N SER A 52 -9.25 -17.11 4.01
CA SER A 52 -8.76 -18.47 3.72
C SER A 52 -7.24 -18.54 3.61
N LEU A 53 -6.59 -17.45 3.17
CA LEU A 53 -5.13 -17.32 3.13
C LEU A 53 -4.51 -16.99 4.51
N GLY A 54 -5.35 -16.86 5.55
CA GLY A 54 -4.92 -16.66 6.94
C GLY A 54 -4.70 -15.20 7.33
N VAL A 55 -5.31 -14.25 6.61
CA VAL A 55 -5.36 -12.84 7.02
C VAL A 55 -6.41 -12.67 8.10
N LYS A 56 -6.10 -11.93 9.16
CA LYS A 56 -7.04 -11.57 10.23
C LYS A 56 -7.82 -10.31 9.84
N LEU A 57 -9.13 -10.42 9.67
CA LEU A 57 -9.96 -9.38 9.08
C LEU A 57 -10.90 -8.73 10.09
N VAL A 58 -10.83 -7.39 10.18
CA VAL A 58 -11.84 -6.57 10.82
C VAL A 58 -12.54 -5.77 9.73
N LEU A 59 -13.83 -6.00 9.55
CA LEU A 59 -14.68 -5.28 8.61
C LEU A 59 -15.42 -4.19 9.36
N VAL A 60 -15.43 -2.99 8.83
CA VAL A 60 -16.24 -1.88 9.33
C VAL A 60 -17.21 -1.49 8.22
N HIS A 61 -18.50 -1.53 8.49
CA HIS A 61 -19.47 -1.12 7.50
C HIS A 61 -20.12 0.23 7.82
N GLY A 62 -20.29 1.03 6.80
CA GLY A 62 -21.13 2.22 6.80
C GLY A 62 -22.55 1.90 6.34
N ALA A 63 -23.45 2.89 6.45
CA ALA A 63 -24.84 2.77 6.03
C ALA A 63 -25.44 4.13 5.62
N ARG A 64 -24.60 5.09 5.17
CA ARG A 64 -25.03 6.47 4.97
C ARG A 64 -26.19 6.62 3.97
N PRO A 65 -26.13 6.05 2.75
CA PRO A 65 -27.26 6.12 1.82
C PRO A 65 -28.51 5.46 2.37
N GLN A 66 -28.39 4.24 2.91
CA GLN A 66 -29.53 3.46 3.42
C GLN A 66 -30.20 4.14 4.62
N ILE A 67 -29.40 4.78 5.49
CA ILE A 67 -29.92 5.61 6.58
C ILE A 67 -30.67 6.83 6.03
N ASN A 68 -30.14 7.49 4.99
CA ASN A 68 -30.80 8.63 4.35
C ASN A 68 -32.18 8.21 3.80
N ASP A 69 -32.22 7.10 3.09
CA ASP A 69 -33.45 6.58 2.49
C ASP A 69 -34.47 6.20 3.57
N ALA A 70 -34.06 5.54 4.64
CA ALA A 70 -34.91 5.18 5.76
C ALA A 70 -35.48 6.41 6.48
N LEU A 71 -34.65 7.40 6.77
CA LEU A 71 -35.08 8.64 7.40
C LEU A 71 -36.04 9.43 6.51
N THR A 72 -35.71 9.60 5.23
CA THR A 72 -36.56 10.31 4.26
C THR A 72 -37.92 9.60 4.07
N SER A 73 -37.90 8.26 3.95
CA SER A 73 -39.14 7.47 3.83
C SER A 73 -40.04 7.54 5.06
N ALA A 74 -39.45 7.77 6.24
CA ALA A 74 -40.17 8.01 7.47
C ALA A 74 -40.59 9.48 7.67
N GLY A 75 -40.30 10.38 6.72
CA GLY A 75 -40.63 11.80 6.81
C GLY A 75 -39.69 12.61 7.71
N HIS A 76 -38.53 12.04 8.11
CA HIS A 76 -37.54 12.76 8.89
C HIS A 76 -36.69 13.69 8.03
N GLU A 77 -36.45 14.91 8.50
CA GLU A 77 -35.56 15.85 7.88
C GLU A 77 -34.10 15.43 8.05
N LEU A 78 -33.35 15.40 6.96
CA LEU A 78 -31.90 15.12 6.97
C LEU A 78 -31.14 16.38 7.40
N ARG A 79 -30.68 16.44 8.64
CA ARG A 79 -29.91 17.56 9.18
C ARG A 79 -28.42 17.22 9.24
N TYR A 80 -27.61 18.10 8.63
CA TYR A 80 -26.16 18.01 8.61
C TYR A 80 -25.53 19.34 9.00
N HIS A 81 -24.44 19.29 9.73
CA HIS A 81 -23.57 20.44 9.95
C HIS A 81 -22.11 19.99 9.73
N LYS A 82 -21.35 20.73 8.92
CA LYS A 82 -19.98 20.37 8.53
C LYS A 82 -19.87 18.90 8.05
N GLY A 83 -20.84 18.44 7.25
CA GLY A 83 -20.89 17.11 6.69
C GLY A 83 -21.19 15.96 7.66
N LEU A 84 -21.29 16.24 8.95
CA LEU A 84 -21.70 15.28 9.97
C LEU A 84 -23.21 15.37 10.21
N ARG A 85 -23.87 14.22 10.33
CA ARG A 85 -25.30 14.15 10.61
C ARG A 85 -25.57 14.60 12.03
N ILE A 86 -26.64 15.40 12.24
CA ILE A 86 -27.23 15.63 13.55
C ILE A 86 -28.24 14.51 13.78
N THR A 87 -28.05 13.72 14.84
CA THR A 87 -28.86 12.53 15.10
C THR A 87 -29.70 12.74 16.35
N ASP A 88 -31.03 12.94 16.18
CA ASP A 88 -31.96 12.97 17.31
C ASP A 88 -32.39 11.56 17.76
N SER A 89 -33.22 11.48 18.78
CA SER A 89 -33.63 10.21 19.39
C SER A 89 -34.50 9.36 18.47
N GLU A 90 -35.39 9.98 17.68
CA GLU A 90 -36.26 9.27 16.74
C GLU A 90 -35.46 8.77 15.54
N GLY A 91 -34.62 9.61 14.95
CA GLY A 91 -33.72 9.25 13.88
C GLY A 91 -32.75 8.13 14.30
N LEU A 92 -32.27 8.11 15.55
CA LEU A 92 -31.41 7.04 16.03
C LEU A 92 -32.14 5.67 16.04
N GLN A 93 -33.44 5.61 16.32
CA GLN A 93 -34.19 4.34 16.26
C GLN A 93 -34.19 3.77 14.84
N LEU A 94 -34.47 4.60 13.84
CA LEU A 94 -34.43 4.19 12.42
C LEU A 94 -33.02 3.79 11.99
N ILE A 95 -31.99 4.53 12.44
CA ILE A 95 -30.60 4.20 12.19
C ILE A 95 -30.25 2.83 12.76
N LYS A 96 -30.63 2.52 14.00
CA LYS A 96 -30.39 1.20 14.62
C LYS A 96 -31.05 0.07 13.84
N GLN A 97 -32.29 0.27 13.36
CA GLN A 97 -33.00 -0.72 12.55
C GLN A 97 -32.30 -0.98 11.22
N THR A 98 -31.96 0.11 10.49
CA THR A 98 -31.27 0.03 9.20
C THR A 98 -29.90 -0.62 9.33
N VAL A 99 -29.09 -0.17 10.27
CA VAL A 99 -27.73 -0.71 10.51
C VAL A 99 -27.77 -2.16 10.98
N GLY A 100 -28.76 -2.50 11.82
CA GLY A 100 -28.96 -3.87 12.29
C GLY A 100 -29.30 -4.82 11.15
N ALA A 101 -30.24 -4.44 10.28
CA ALA A 101 -30.59 -5.23 9.08
C ALA A 101 -29.38 -5.40 8.16
N MET A 102 -28.68 -4.33 7.83
CA MET A 102 -27.49 -4.39 6.97
C MET A 102 -26.40 -5.32 7.54
N SER A 103 -26.17 -5.26 8.87
CA SER A 103 -25.20 -6.17 9.49
C SER A 103 -25.58 -7.63 9.30
N ILE A 104 -26.88 -7.97 9.42
CA ILE A 104 -27.41 -9.33 9.20
C ILE A 104 -27.24 -9.74 7.73
N ASP A 105 -27.50 -8.82 6.79
CA ASP A 105 -27.34 -9.09 5.35
C ASP A 105 -25.86 -9.36 5.01
N ILE A 106 -24.92 -8.64 5.61
CA ILE A 106 -23.48 -8.89 5.45
C ILE A 106 -23.11 -10.28 6.01
N GLU A 107 -23.60 -10.63 7.21
CA GLU A 107 -23.37 -11.96 7.78
C GLU A 107 -23.92 -13.08 6.88
N ALA A 108 -25.12 -12.87 6.31
CA ALA A 108 -25.72 -13.83 5.38
C ALA A 108 -24.86 -14.02 4.11
N GLN A 109 -24.25 -12.93 3.57
CA GLN A 109 -23.33 -13.03 2.44
C GLN A 109 -22.09 -13.87 2.78
N PHE A 110 -21.50 -13.71 3.96
CA PHE A 110 -20.36 -14.52 4.41
C PHE A 110 -20.74 -15.95 4.79
N SER A 111 -22.01 -16.24 5.01
CA SER A 111 -22.51 -17.59 5.32
C SER A 111 -22.76 -18.43 4.06
N MET A 112 -22.66 -17.85 2.85
CA MET A 112 -22.83 -18.58 1.61
C MET A 112 -21.70 -19.59 1.42
N GLY A 113 -22.05 -20.84 1.17
CA GLY A 113 -21.11 -21.95 0.95
C GLY A 113 -21.55 -22.82 -0.23
N LEU A 114 -22.18 -22.24 -1.26
CA LEU A 114 -22.72 -22.98 -2.40
C LEU A 114 -21.62 -23.78 -3.13
N ALA A 115 -21.95 -25.02 -3.49
CA ALA A 115 -21.11 -25.82 -4.38
C ALA A 115 -20.83 -25.04 -5.67
N ASN A 116 -19.59 -25.12 -6.17
CA ASN A 116 -19.10 -24.38 -7.34
C ASN A 116 -19.01 -22.85 -7.16
N SER A 117 -19.06 -22.33 -5.93
CA SER A 117 -18.73 -20.94 -5.62
C SER A 117 -17.31 -20.81 -5.09
N PRO A 118 -16.68 -19.63 -5.19
CA PRO A 118 -15.36 -19.37 -4.57
C PRO A 118 -15.34 -19.56 -3.04
N MET A 119 -16.52 -19.58 -2.40
CA MET A 119 -16.68 -19.74 -0.95
C MET A 119 -16.95 -21.18 -0.52
N HIS A 120 -16.96 -22.14 -1.46
CA HIS A 120 -17.22 -23.54 -1.12
C HIS A 120 -16.17 -24.06 -0.11
N GLY A 121 -16.65 -24.53 1.05
CA GLY A 121 -15.79 -25.05 2.13
C GLY A 121 -15.03 -23.99 2.95
N ALA A 122 -15.31 -22.72 2.78
CA ALA A 122 -14.60 -21.65 3.49
C ALA A 122 -14.91 -21.57 5.00
N ASP A 123 -16.06 -22.09 5.48
CA ASP A 123 -16.52 -22.10 6.90
C ASP A 123 -16.23 -20.78 7.64
N ILE A 124 -16.68 -19.68 7.07
CA ILE A 124 -16.41 -18.34 7.60
C ILE A 124 -17.34 -18.05 8.76
N LYS A 125 -16.77 -17.64 9.88
CA LYS A 125 -17.51 -17.20 11.07
C LYS A 125 -17.37 -15.69 11.22
N VAL A 126 -18.49 -14.99 11.34
CA VAL A 126 -18.53 -13.55 11.58
C VAL A 126 -18.94 -13.31 13.04
N SER A 127 -18.18 -12.45 13.72
CA SER A 127 -18.43 -12.08 15.11
C SER A 127 -18.71 -10.58 15.22
N ARG A 128 -19.78 -10.20 15.88
CA ARG A 128 -20.15 -8.83 16.24
C ARG A 128 -20.18 -8.65 17.75
N GLY A 129 -20.03 -7.39 18.21
CA GLY A 129 -20.10 -7.08 19.63
C GLY A 129 -19.97 -5.59 19.93
N ASN A 130 -20.00 -5.25 21.20
CA ASN A 130 -19.86 -3.88 21.71
C ASN A 130 -18.39 -3.45 21.87
N PHE A 131 -17.59 -3.65 20.83
CA PHE A 131 -16.15 -3.38 20.86
C PHE A 131 -15.79 -1.89 20.84
N ILE A 132 -16.73 -1.01 20.43
CA ILE A 132 -16.53 0.43 20.27
C ILE A 132 -17.23 1.17 21.39
N THR A 133 -16.45 1.75 22.31
CA THR A 133 -16.97 2.70 23.28
C THR A 133 -17.00 4.08 22.63
N ALA A 134 -18.17 4.73 22.69
CA ALA A 134 -18.42 6.06 22.13
C ALA A 134 -18.60 7.11 23.24
N ARG A 135 -18.49 8.36 22.83
CA ARG A 135 -18.94 9.53 23.59
C ARG A 135 -19.67 10.49 22.65
N PRO A 136 -20.57 11.35 23.14
CA PRO A 136 -21.22 12.36 22.31
C PRO A 136 -20.18 13.28 21.66
N LEU A 137 -20.46 13.75 20.44
CA LEU A 137 -19.67 14.78 19.78
C LEU A 137 -19.84 16.13 20.50
N GLY A 138 -21.04 16.38 21.04
CA GLY A 138 -21.35 17.56 21.80
C GLY A 138 -21.78 18.74 20.92
N ILE A 139 -21.53 19.97 21.39
CA ILE A 139 -21.87 21.21 20.70
C ILE A 139 -20.63 21.75 20.00
N ILE A 140 -20.72 21.99 18.67
CA ILE A 140 -19.66 22.59 17.86
C ILE A 140 -20.26 23.78 17.12
N ASP A 141 -19.65 24.95 17.22
CA ASP A 141 -20.09 26.20 16.61
C ASP A 141 -21.56 26.54 16.94
N GLY A 142 -22.00 26.25 18.17
CA GLY A 142 -23.36 26.47 18.63
C GLY A 142 -24.39 25.44 18.17
N VAL A 143 -24.01 24.42 17.40
CA VAL A 143 -24.88 23.32 16.93
C VAL A 143 -24.70 22.11 17.82
N ASP A 144 -25.78 21.64 18.43
CA ASP A 144 -25.82 20.39 19.20
C ASP A 144 -26.01 19.21 18.27
N TYR A 145 -25.07 18.28 18.30
CA TYR A 145 -25.09 17.05 17.49
C TYR A 145 -25.89 15.90 18.12
N ALA A 146 -26.46 16.13 19.31
CA ALA A 146 -27.30 15.20 20.06
C ALA A 146 -26.67 13.78 20.18
N LEU A 147 -27.25 12.78 19.50
CA LEU A 147 -26.80 11.37 19.56
C LEU A 147 -25.80 11.01 18.45
N THR A 148 -25.21 12.00 17.80
CA THR A 148 -24.01 11.78 17.01
C THR A 148 -22.80 11.75 17.93
N GLY A 149 -21.97 10.72 17.76
CA GLY A 149 -20.82 10.48 18.63
C GLY A 149 -19.50 10.35 17.90
N VAL A 150 -18.46 10.19 18.69
CA VAL A 150 -17.11 9.88 18.25
C VAL A 150 -16.56 8.68 19.04
N VAL A 151 -15.61 7.98 18.45
CA VAL A 151 -14.93 6.86 19.13
C VAL A 151 -14.16 7.39 20.34
N ARG A 152 -14.41 6.82 21.51
CA ARG A 152 -13.68 7.10 22.75
C ARG A 152 -12.62 6.05 23.02
N LYS A 153 -12.95 4.77 22.79
CA LYS A 153 -12.05 3.63 23.03
C LYS A 153 -12.45 2.45 22.15
N VAL A 154 -11.46 1.75 21.65
CA VAL A 154 -11.60 0.46 20.97
C VAL A 154 -11.14 -0.64 21.92
N ASN A 155 -11.92 -1.70 22.06
CA ASN A 155 -11.53 -2.90 22.80
C ASN A 155 -10.74 -3.85 21.91
N ALA A 156 -9.48 -3.50 21.65
CA ALA A 156 -8.61 -4.24 20.75
C ALA A 156 -8.35 -5.68 21.23
N GLU A 157 -8.28 -5.90 22.56
CA GLU A 157 -8.06 -7.23 23.13
C GLU A 157 -9.24 -8.18 22.81
N ALA A 158 -10.48 -7.73 23.01
CA ALA A 158 -11.65 -8.53 22.68
C ALA A 158 -11.74 -8.80 21.16
N ILE A 159 -11.41 -7.83 20.30
CA ILE A 159 -11.33 -8.05 18.86
C ILE A 159 -10.29 -9.13 18.54
N LEU A 160 -9.07 -9.05 19.10
CA LEU A 160 -8.01 -10.04 18.89
C LEU A 160 -8.44 -11.45 19.28
N GLN A 161 -9.15 -11.61 20.41
CA GLN A 161 -9.66 -12.93 20.83
C GLN A 161 -10.58 -13.60 19.81
N HIS A 162 -11.40 -12.82 19.08
CA HIS A 162 -12.23 -13.33 17.99
C HIS A 162 -11.41 -13.65 16.74
N LEU A 163 -10.47 -12.79 16.38
CA LEU A 163 -9.57 -13.02 15.25
C LEU A 163 -8.68 -14.25 15.46
N ASP A 164 -8.25 -14.51 16.69
CA ASP A 164 -7.44 -15.69 17.05
C ASP A 164 -8.24 -17.00 16.96
N LYS A 165 -9.56 -16.92 17.08
CA LYS A 165 -10.50 -18.03 16.84
C LYS A 165 -10.90 -18.17 15.37
N ASN A 166 -10.16 -17.55 14.46
CA ASN A 166 -10.42 -17.57 13.01
C ASN A 166 -11.79 -17.01 12.63
N SER A 167 -12.27 -15.99 13.35
CA SER A 167 -13.50 -15.27 12.99
C SER A 167 -13.16 -13.94 12.31
N ILE A 168 -13.98 -13.54 11.36
CA ILE A 168 -14.01 -12.17 10.86
C ILE A 168 -14.75 -11.32 11.89
N VAL A 169 -14.21 -10.18 12.31
CA VAL A 169 -14.92 -9.25 13.20
C VAL A 169 -15.64 -8.19 12.36
N LEU A 170 -16.96 -8.09 12.52
CA LEU A 170 -17.80 -7.10 11.83
C LEU A 170 -18.22 -6.00 12.79
N LEU A 171 -17.90 -4.75 12.45
CA LEU A 171 -18.26 -3.54 13.17
C LEU A 171 -19.19 -2.70 12.32
N SER A 172 -20.18 -2.09 12.95
CA SER A 172 -21.09 -1.12 12.31
C SER A 172 -20.70 0.33 12.67
N ASN A 173 -21.37 1.30 12.07
CA ASN A 173 -21.24 2.70 12.42
C ASN A 173 -21.98 3.10 13.73
N LEU A 174 -22.18 2.18 14.65
CA LEU A 174 -22.73 2.41 15.98
C LEU A 174 -21.68 2.21 17.07
N GLY A 175 -21.75 3.03 18.12
CA GLY A 175 -20.94 2.88 19.31
C GLY A 175 -21.77 3.01 20.59
N TYR A 176 -21.22 2.55 21.71
CA TYR A 176 -21.93 2.41 22.98
C TYR A 176 -21.24 3.24 24.07
N SER A 177 -22.02 3.95 24.89
CA SER A 177 -21.48 4.58 26.08
C SER A 177 -21.46 3.61 27.27
N PRO A 178 -20.63 3.85 28.30
CA PRO A 178 -20.71 3.10 29.54
C PRO A 178 -22.02 3.26 30.29
N THR A 179 -22.80 4.28 29.98
CA THR A 179 -24.15 4.53 30.55
C THR A 179 -25.27 3.82 29.79
N GLY A 180 -24.95 3.06 28.72
CA GLY A 180 -25.92 2.26 27.96
C GLY A 180 -26.54 3.00 26.75
N GLU A 181 -26.07 4.18 26.42
CA GLU A 181 -26.55 4.94 25.26
C GLU A 181 -25.87 4.44 23.99
N VAL A 182 -26.58 4.57 22.88
CA VAL A 182 -26.06 4.29 21.53
C VAL A 182 -25.84 5.58 20.78
N PHE A 183 -24.73 5.68 20.08
CA PHE A 183 -24.37 6.83 19.25
C PHE A 183 -24.18 6.41 17.80
N ASN A 184 -24.61 7.28 16.88
CA ASN A 184 -24.30 7.19 15.45
C ASN A 184 -22.92 7.81 15.22
N LEU A 185 -21.98 7.05 14.65
CA LEU A 185 -20.61 7.45 14.39
C LEU A 185 -20.31 7.43 12.89
N SER A 186 -19.20 8.06 12.47
CA SER A 186 -18.63 7.87 11.14
C SER A 186 -17.98 6.47 11.05
N ALA A 187 -18.28 5.74 10.00
CA ALA A 187 -17.65 4.44 9.73
C ALA A 187 -16.16 4.61 9.43
N GLU A 188 -15.78 5.69 8.75
CA GLU A 188 -14.39 6.05 8.47
C GLU A 188 -13.60 6.30 9.76
N ASP A 189 -14.20 7.01 10.73
CA ASP A 189 -13.58 7.23 12.04
C ASP A 189 -13.42 5.92 12.81
N ILE A 190 -14.43 5.06 12.80
CA ILE A 190 -14.33 3.73 13.43
C ILE A 190 -13.23 2.91 12.76
N ALA A 191 -13.19 2.81 11.44
CA ALA A 191 -12.17 2.06 10.72
C ALA A 191 -10.77 2.58 11.04
N THR A 192 -10.60 3.89 11.09
CA THR A 192 -9.34 4.55 11.44
C THR A 192 -8.91 4.24 12.87
N GLU A 193 -9.78 4.45 13.85
CA GLU A 193 -9.45 4.24 15.27
C GLU A 193 -9.21 2.75 15.58
N VAL A 194 -9.97 1.85 14.93
CA VAL A 194 -9.75 0.41 15.02
C VAL A 194 -8.41 0.03 14.41
N ALA A 195 -8.08 0.54 13.22
CA ALA A 195 -6.80 0.25 12.58
C ALA A 195 -5.62 0.73 13.44
N ILE A 196 -5.73 1.91 14.05
CA ILE A 196 -4.73 2.45 14.97
C ILE A 196 -4.61 1.60 16.23
N ALA A 197 -5.73 1.28 16.89
CA ALA A 197 -5.75 0.53 18.14
C ALA A 197 -5.24 -0.91 17.98
N MET A 198 -5.54 -1.53 16.83
CA MET A 198 -5.08 -2.87 16.47
C MET A 198 -3.65 -2.90 15.94
N GLN A 199 -3.02 -1.73 15.70
CA GLN A 199 -1.76 -1.63 14.95
C GLN A 199 -1.83 -2.41 13.64
N ALA A 200 -2.91 -2.20 12.91
CA ALA A 200 -3.21 -2.96 11.70
C ALA A 200 -2.09 -2.81 10.67
N SER A 201 -1.73 -3.91 10.03
CA SER A 201 -0.74 -3.91 8.95
C SER A 201 -1.23 -3.11 7.75
N LYS A 202 -2.55 -3.17 7.49
CA LYS A 202 -3.20 -2.42 6.40
C LYS A 202 -4.56 -1.90 6.85
N LEU A 203 -4.88 -0.67 6.38
CA LEU A 203 -6.24 -0.12 6.34
C LEU A 203 -6.67 -0.04 4.88
N ILE A 204 -7.77 -0.70 4.53
CA ILE A 204 -8.29 -0.76 3.17
C ILE A 204 -9.63 -0.02 3.15
N LEU A 205 -9.74 0.96 2.28
CA LEU A 205 -10.87 1.87 2.17
C LEU A 205 -11.46 1.74 0.77
N PHE A 206 -12.65 1.17 0.66
CA PHE A 206 -13.38 1.12 -0.59
C PHE A 206 -13.98 2.48 -0.93
N VAL A 207 -13.69 2.98 -2.14
CA VAL A 207 -14.09 4.30 -2.63
C VAL A 207 -14.74 4.19 -4.02
N PRO A 208 -15.49 5.23 -4.48
CA PRO A 208 -16.17 5.17 -5.78
C PRO A 208 -15.22 5.15 -6.99
N GLN A 209 -14.07 5.83 -6.88
CA GLN A 209 -13.07 5.93 -7.94
C GLN A 209 -11.92 4.96 -7.70
N CYS A 210 -11.06 4.76 -8.70
CA CYS A 210 -9.86 3.91 -8.58
C CYS A 210 -8.85 4.39 -7.52
N GLY A 211 -9.09 5.53 -6.88
CA GLY A 211 -8.21 6.15 -5.89
C GLY A 211 -8.24 7.66 -6.00
N VAL A 212 -7.14 8.30 -5.62
CA VAL A 212 -6.96 9.76 -5.69
C VAL A 212 -6.36 10.15 -7.03
N SER A 213 -6.97 11.09 -7.74
CA SER A 213 -6.45 11.62 -9.00
C SER A 213 -5.84 13.00 -8.81
N ASN A 214 -4.83 13.32 -9.61
CA ASN A 214 -4.28 14.66 -9.70
C ASN A 214 -5.22 15.61 -10.49
N ASN A 215 -4.83 16.88 -10.62
CA ASN A 215 -5.63 17.89 -11.35
C ASN A 215 -5.81 17.57 -12.84
N ASN A 216 -5.01 16.68 -13.41
CA ASN A 216 -5.12 16.21 -14.80
C ASN A 216 -6.00 14.97 -14.95
N GLY A 217 -6.56 14.44 -13.85
CA GLY A 217 -7.36 13.22 -13.84
C GLY A 217 -6.54 11.91 -13.81
N GLU A 218 -5.23 11.98 -13.67
CA GLU A 218 -4.35 10.80 -13.59
C GLU A 218 -4.33 10.25 -12.16
N LEU A 219 -4.38 8.91 -12.03
CA LEU A 219 -4.32 8.23 -10.74
C LEU A 219 -2.97 8.45 -10.05
N MET A 220 -3.02 8.89 -8.81
CA MET A 220 -1.85 8.95 -7.93
C MET A 220 -1.70 7.62 -7.20
N SER A 221 -0.94 6.68 -7.75
CA SER A 221 -0.81 5.33 -7.21
C SER A 221 -0.19 5.29 -5.81
N THR A 222 0.65 6.27 -5.47
CA THR A 222 1.31 6.37 -4.16
C THR A 222 1.34 7.81 -3.67
N LEU A 223 0.99 8.04 -2.42
CA LEU A 223 1.05 9.32 -1.74
C LEU A 223 1.75 9.19 -0.39
N SER A 224 2.67 10.11 -0.10
CA SER A 224 3.10 10.28 1.29
C SER A 224 1.98 10.95 2.11
N PRO A 225 1.87 10.72 3.42
CA PRO A 225 0.88 11.39 4.25
C PRO A 225 0.97 12.93 4.16
N VAL A 226 2.18 13.46 4.01
CA VAL A 226 2.42 14.91 3.86
C VAL A 226 1.85 15.43 2.54
N ALA A 227 2.07 14.71 1.43
CA ALA A 227 1.49 15.07 0.14
C ALA A 227 -0.04 14.96 0.15
N ALA A 228 -0.58 13.91 0.77
CA ALA A 228 -2.02 13.73 0.93
C ALA A 228 -2.64 14.83 1.81
N GLU A 229 -1.98 15.26 2.90
CA GLU A 229 -2.43 16.42 3.69
C GLU A 229 -2.42 17.73 2.90
N ALA A 230 -1.41 17.94 2.05
CA ALA A 230 -1.34 19.13 1.20
C ALA A 230 -2.54 19.17 0.24
N LEU A 231 -2.86 18.06 -0.42
CA LEU A 231 -4.05 17.93 -1.27
C LEU A 231 -5.34 18.23 -0.51
N LEU A 232 -5.50 17.71 0.71
CA LEU A 232 -6.68 17.94 1.53
C LEU A 232 -6.83 19.40 1.97
N ARG A 233 -5.72 20.13 2.19
CA ARG A 233 -5.76 21.56 2.57
C ARG A 233 -6.23 22.48 1.45
N GLU A 234 -6.03 22.10 0.19
CA GLU A 234 -6.48 22.87 -0.98
C GLU A 234 -8.00 22.76 -1.18
N ILE A 235 -8.66 21.81 -0.51
CA ILE A 235 -10.09 21.54 -0.64
C ILE A 235 -10.84 22.13 0.57
N PRO A 236 -11.90 22.95 0.37
CA PRO A 236 -12.70 23.44 1.47
C PRO A 236 -13.26 22.30 2.34
N ALA A 237 -13.19 22.45 3.67
CA ALA A 237 -13.58 21.41 4.63
C ALA A 237 -15.01 20.90 4.41
N ASP A 238 -15.94 21.77 4.00
CA ASP A 238 -17.33 21.41 3.69
C ASP A 238 -17.43 20.49 2.46
N ASN A 239 -16.51 20.57 1.52
CA ASN A 239 -16.47 19.70 0.35
C ASN A 239 -15.86 18.32 0.67
N ILE A 240 -14.95 18.22 1.64
CA ILE A 240 -14.37 16.95 2.06
C ILE A 240 -15.46 16.07 2.67
N GLN A 241 -16.29 16.61 3.56
CA GLN A 241 -17.27 15.83 4.32
C GLN A 241 -18.62 15.63 3.60
N SER A 242 -18.99 16.51 2.65
CA SER A 242 -20.34 16.54 2.10
C SER A 242 -20.56 15.79 0.79
N LYS A 243 -19.53 15.57 -0.05
CA LYS A 243 -19.76 15.15 -1.45
C LYS A 243 -18.79 14.12 -2.04
N ASN A 244 -17.67 13.82 -1.40
CA ASN A 244 -16.70 12.91 -2.03
C ASN A 244 -16.16 11.89 -1.04
N GLY A 245 -16.71 10.68 -1.08
CA GLY A 245 -16.29 9.57 -0.21
C GLY A 245 -14.77 9.26 -0.31
N THR A 246 -14.16 9.53 -1.46
CA THR A 246 -12.70 9.37 -1.65
C THR A 246 -11.91 10.35 -0.78
N LEU A 247 -12.33 11.60 -0.66
CA LEU A 247 -11.63 12.60 0.16
C LEU A 247 -11.77 12.33 1.66
N VAL A 248 -12.94 11.87 2.11
CA VAL A 248 -13.14 11.44 3.51
C VAL A 248 -12.25 10.25 3.82
N SER A 249 -12.19 9.28 2.91
CA SER A 249 -11.31 8.11 3.02
C SER A 249 -9.83 8.49 2.99
N LEU A 250 -9.44 9.49 2.16
CA LEU A 250 -8.07 10.00 2.14
C LEU A 250 -7.70 10.66 3.49
N ALA A 251 -8.59 11.45 4.08
CA ALA A 251 -8.38 12.04 5.41
C ALA A 251 -8.23 10.94 6.50
N ALA A 252 -9.05 9.89 6.43
CA ALA A 252 -8.95 8.72 7.30
C ALA A 252 -7.60 8.00 7.13
N ALA A 253 -7.15 7.78 5.89
CA ALA A 253 -5.86 7.17 5.57
C ALA A 253 -4.69 7.99 6.11
N VAL A 254 -4.71 9.32 5.93
CA VAL A 254 -3.70 10.23 6.48
C VAL A 254 -3.63 10.16 8.00
N LYS A 255 -4.79 10.22 8.67
CA LYS A 255 -4.88 10.11 10.13
C LYS A 255 -4.30 8.77 10.64
N ALA A 256 -4.64 7.65 10.00
CA ALA A 256 -4.13 6.33 10.34
C ALA A 256 -2.63 6.22 10.09
N SER A 257 -2.14 6.66 8.94
CA SER A 257 -0.72 6.62 8.56
C SER A 257 0.15 7.50 9.46
N ASN A 258 -0.38 8.63 9.94
CA ASN A 258 0.33 9.50 10.87
C ASN A 258 0.51 8.88 12.27
N LYS A 259 -0.21 7.80 12.57
CA LYS A 259 -0.12 7.04 13.83
C LYS A 259 0.66 5.73 13.63
N THR A 260 -0.03 4.62 13.62
CA THR A 260 0.56 3.27 13.70
C THR A 260 0.34 2.41 12.46
N VAL A 261 -0.49 2.86 11.53
CA VAL A 261 -0.84 2.07 10.33
C VAL A 261 0.13 2.42 9.21
N HIS A 262 0.96 1.47 8.80
CA HIS A 262 2.00 1.73 7.81
C HIS A 262 1.45 1.90 6.39
N ARG A 263 0.36 1.22 6.03
CA ARG A 263 -0.19 1.19 4.67
C ARG A 263 -1.70 1.37 4.67
N CYS A 264 -2.17 2.42 4.02
CA CYS A 264 -3.59 2.67 3.82
C CYS A 264 -3.89 2.69 2.32
N HIS A 265 -4.80 1.82 1.88
CA HIS A 265 -5.15 1.63 0.48
C HIS A 265 -6.54 2.20 0.22
N LEU A 266 -6.67 3.04 -0.81
CA LEU A 266 -7.94 3.49 -1.35
C LEU A 266 -8.16 2.77 -2.69
N ILE A 267 -9.18 1.92 -2.76
CA ILE A 267 -9.46 1.08 -3.92
C ILE A 267 -10.91 1.20 -4.37
N SER A 268 -11.17 1.04 -5.66
CA SER A 268 -12.52 1.13 -6.20
C SER A 268 -13.38 -0.06 -5.78
N PHE A 269 -14.60 0.23 -5.30
CA PHE A 269 -15.59 -0.84 -5.10
C PHE A 269 -16.30 -1.23 -6.43
N ALA A 270 -16.21 -0.40 -7.46
CA ALA A 270 -16.83 -0.68 -8.76
C ALA A 270 -16.01 -1.68 -9.58
N ASP A 271 -14.70 -1.75 -9.37
CA ASP A 271 -13.80 -2.58 -10.15
C ASP A 271 -13.74 -4.01 -9.60
N ASN A 272 -14.02 -4.98 -10.48
CA ASN A 272 -13.96 -6.38 -10.10
C ASN A 272 -12.53 -6.83 -9.81
N GLY A 273 -12.30 -7.41 -8.64
CA GLY A 273 -10.99 -7.93 -8.22
C GLY A 273 -9.99 -6.83 -7.79
N ALA A 274 -10.43 -5.58 -7.58
CA ALA A 274 -9.57 -4.48 -7.14
C ALA A 274 -8.81 -4.83 -5.86
N LEU A 275 -9.45 -5.48 -4.89
CA LEU A 275 -8.82 -5.90 -3.64
C LEU A 275 -7.68 -6.90 -3.86
N ILE A 276 -7.90 -7.87 -4.73
CA ILE A 276 -6.88 -8.89 -5.04
C ILE A 276 -5.74 -8.28 -5.84
N GLN A 277 -6.05 -7.46 -6.83
CA GLN A 277 -5.02 -6.77 -7.62
C GLN A 277 -4.15 -5.87 -6.74
N GLU A 278 -4.77 -5.07 -5.84
CA GLU A 278 -4.03 -4.20 -4.94
C GLU A 278 -3.11 -4.95 -3.97
N LEU A 279 -3.53 -6.12 -3.49
CA LEU A 279 -2.79 -6.84 -2.45
C LEU A 279 -1.82 -7.90 -2.96
N PHE A 280 -2.01 -8.41 -4.19
CA PHE A 280 -1.24 -9.53 -4.73
C PHE A 280 -0.55 -9.22 -6.05
N THR A 281 -0.62 -7.97 -6.51
CA THR A 281 0.15 -7.53 -7.66
C THR A 281 1.07 -6.38 -7.28
N ARG A 282 2.09 -6.20 -8.09
CA ARG A 282 3.13 -5.20 -7.88
C ARG A 282 2.65 -3.78 -8.13
N ASP A 283 1.84 -3.60 -9.17
CA ASP A 283 1.43 -2.27 -9.62
C ASP A 283 0.21 -1.75 -8.88
N GLY A 284 -0.51 -2.64 -8.15
CA GLY A 284 -1.75 -2.31 -7.47
C GLY A 284 -2.84 -1.84 -8.42
N GLN A 285 -3.91 -1.27 -7.88
CA GLN A 285 -5.00 -0.66 -8.68
C GLN A 285 -5.56 0.61 -8.05
N GLY A 286 -5.08 0.98 -6.87
CA GLY A 286 -5.60 2.09 -6.07
C GLY A 286 -4.56 3.16 -5.77
N THR A 287 -4.87 3.94 -4.75
CA THR A 287 -3.92 4.87 -4.14
C THR A 287 -3.48 4.31 -2.80
N LEU A 288 -2.18 4.19 -2.64
CA LEU A 288 -1.56 3.82 -1.40
C LEU A 288 -1.04 5.05 -0.66
N VAL A 289 -1.49 5.24 0.56
CA VAL A 289 -0.95 6.26 1.47
C VAL A 289 -0.03 5.58 2.47
N SER A 290 1.26 5.94 2.45
CA SER A 290 2.27 5.35 3.32
C SER A 290 3.38 6.32 3.68
N LYS A 291 3.90 6.21 4.91
CA LYS A 291 5.12 6.91 5.35
C LYS A 291 6.38 6.25 4.82
N ASP A 292 6.31 4.96 4.58
CA ASP A 292 7.44 4.20 4.13
C ASP A 292 7.71 4.54 2.65
N ASN A 293 8.91 4.96 2.35
CA ASN A 293 9.41 4.81 1.00
C ASN A 293 9.39 3.31 0.73
N PHE A 294 8.54 2.85 -0.21
CA PHE A 294 8.46 1.44 -0.59
C PHE A 294 9.79 0.84 -1.00
N GLU A 295 10.73 1.70 -1.29
CA GLU A 295 12.03 1.39 -1.79
C GLU A 295 13.07 1.68 -0.73
N TRP A 296 13.70 0.63 -0.25
CA TRP A 296 14.78 0.72 0.71
C TRP A 296 16.09 0.59 -0.05
N LEU A 297 16.72 1.73 -0.27
CA LEU A 297 18.11 1.76 -0.73
C LEU A 297 19.00 1.42 0.46
N ARG A 298 19.60 0.25 0.45
CA ARG A 298 20.44 -0.26 1.52
C ARG A 298 21.68 -1.00 1.02
N GLN A 299 22.58 -1.29 1.92
CA GLN A 299 23.68 -2.20 1.65
C GLN A 299 23.11 -3.61 1.39
N ALA A 300 23.65 -4.30 0.38
CA ALA A 300 23.29 -5.67 0.12
C ALA A 300 23.85 -6.61 1.21
N THR A 301 23.19 -7.71 1.40
CA THR A 301 23.57 -8.79 2.32
C THR A 301 23.63 -10.12 1.58
N ILE A 302 24.20 -11.15 2.20
CA ILE A 302 24.28 -12.49 1.62
C ILE A 302 22.90 -13.05 1.20
N ASN A 303 21.82 -12.64 1.89
CA ASN A 303 20.47 -13.06 1.58
C ASN A 303 19.92 -12.47 0.27
N ASP A 304 20.54 -11.40 -0.25
CA ASP A 304 20.12 -10.71 -1.46
C ASP A 304 20.73 -11.29 -2.73
N VAL A 305 21.72 -12.18 -2.60
CA VAL A 305 22.45 -12.76 -3.73
C VAL A 305 21.51 -13.42 -4.74
N GLY A 306 20.50 -14.16 -4.25
CA GLY A 306 19.49 -14.78 -5.13
C GLY A 306 18.70 -13.75 -5.93
N GLY A 307 18.22 -12.67 -5.28
CA GLY A 307 17.48 -11.60 -5.94
C GLY A 307 18.34 -10.77 -6.91
N ILE A 308 19.63 -10.56 -6.58
CA ILE A 308 20.58 -9.90 -7.49
C ILE A 308 20.81 -10.76 -8.73
N LEU A 309 21.03 -12.05 -8.58
CA LEU A 309 21.21 -12.99 -9.72
C LEU A 309 20.00 -12.99 -10.63
N GLU A 310 18.80 -13.11 -10.08
CA GLU A 310 17.55 -13.05 -10.84
C GLU A 310 17.41 -11.74 -11.62
N LEU A 311 17.78 -10.61 -11.00
CA LEU A 311 17.71 -9.30 -11.60
C LEU A 311 18.71 -9.10 -12.76
N ILE A 312 19.94 -9.61 -12.62
CA ILE A 312 21.01 -9.40 -13.61
C ILE A 312 21.03 -10.45 -14.74
N ALA A 313 20.48 -11.65 -14.52
CA ALA A 313 20.53 -12.74 -15.49
C ALA A 313 20.04 -12.34 -16.90
N PRO A 314 18.89 -11.67 -17.09
CA PRO A 314 18.45 -11.24 -18.42
C PRO A 314 19.40 -10.24 -19.08
N LEU A 315 20.11 -9.43 -18.29
CA LEU A 315 21.08 -8.45 -18.79
C LEU A 315 22.43 -9.08 -19.13
N GLU A 316 22.79 -10.15 -18.46
CA GLU A 316 23.95 -10.98 -18.78
C GLU A 316 23.72 -11.78 -20.08
N GLU A 317 22.56 -12.41 -20.24
CA GLU A 317 22.14 -13.10 -21.46
C GLU A 317 22.10 -12.16 -22.68
N ALA A 318 21.66 -10.91 -22.48
CA ALA A 318 21.69 -9.88 -23.52
C ALA A 318 23.09 -9.28 -23.77
N GLY A 319 24.15 -9.71 -23.06
CA GLY A 319 25.50 -9.19 -23.17
C GLY A 319 25.68 -7.75 -22.63
N ILE A 320 24.70 -7.23 -21.90
CA ILE A 320 24.75 -5.88 -21.32
C ILE A 320 25.62 -5.87 -20.05
N LEU A 321 25.50 -6.89 -19.21
CA LEU A 321 26.35 -7.08 -18.04
C LEU A 321 27.35 -8.23 -18.25
N VAL A 322 28.44 -8.21 -17.49
CA VAL A 322 29.40 -9.31 -17.43
C VAL A 322 28.81 -10.38 -16.51
N HIS A 323 28.91 -11.63 -16.92
CA HIS A 323 28.45 -12.76 -16.13
C HIS A 323 29.17 -12.82 -14.77
N ARG A 324 28.38 -13.03 -13.70
CA ARG A 324 28.83 -13.21 -12.32
C ARG A 324 28.31 -14.52 -11.76
N SER A 325 29.23 -15.35 -11.30
CA SER A 325 28.81 -16.55 -10.57
C SER A 325 28.26 -16.19 -9.19
N ARG A 326 27.50 -17.11 -8.61
CA ARG A 326 26.97 -16.96 -7.26
C ARG A 326 28.09 -16.75 -6.24
N GLU A 327 29.16 -17.56 -6.34
CA GLU A 327 30.30 -17.51 -5.44
C GLU A 327 31.02 -16.16 -5.50
N LEU A 328 31.12 -15.58 -6.71
CA LEU A 328 31.70 -14.25 -6.89
C LEU A 328 30.84 -13.17 -6.23
N LEU A 329 29.51 -13.23 -6.42
CA LEU A 329 28.60 -12.28 -5.79
C LEU A 329 28.60 -12.41 -4.27
N GLU A 330 28.64 -13.62 -3.73
CA GLU A 330 28.76 -13.85 -2.29
C GLU A 330 30.04 -13.25 -1.72
N ALA A 331 31.19 -13.36 -2.43
CA ALA A 331 32.46 -12.79 -2.03
C ALA A 331 32.51 -11.26 -2.14
N GLU A 332 31.74 -10.69 -3.07
CA GLU A 332 31.76 -9.25 -3.40
C GLU A 332 30.53 -8.49 -2.88
N ILE A 333 29.67 -9.12 -2.09
CA ILE A 333 28.36 -8.59 -1.69
C ILE A 333 28.46 -7.24 -0.97
N ASP A 334 29.54 -6.99 -0.25
CA ASP A 334 29.79 -5.76 0.49
C ASP A 334 30.04 -4.53 -0.44
N TYR A 335 30.29 -4.75 -1.72
CA TYR A 335 30.37 -3.67 -2.70
C TYR A 335 29.02 -3.28 -3.28
N PHE A 336 27.96 -4.09 -3.06
CA PHE A 336 26.66 -3.89 -3.66
C PHE A 336 25.71 -3.07 -2.79
N LYS A 337 25.03 -2.13 -3.43
CA LYS A 337 23.81 -1.53 -2.90
C LYS A 337 22.60 -2.02 -3.68
N VAL A 338 21.51 -2.21 -2.99
CA VAL A 338 20.25 -2.67 -3.57
C VAL A 338 19.12 -1.72 -3.22
N ILE A 339 18.16 -1.62 -4.14
CA ILE A 339 16.86 -1.10 -3.84
C ILE A 339 15.94 -2.31 -3.68
N GLU A 340 15.47 -2.48 -2.45
CA GLU A 340 14.49 -3.51 -2.10
C GLU A 340 13.10 -2.89 -2.08
N MET A 341 12.14 -3.59 -2.64
CA MET A 341 10.73 -3.28 -2.54
C MET A 341 9.97 -4.56 -2.20
N GLU A 342 9.30 -4.55 -1.05
CA GLU A 342 8.46 -5.67 -0.57
C GLU A 342 9.16 -7.04 -0.56
N GLY A 343 10.43 -7.06 -0.18
CA GLY A 343 11.23 -8.30 -0.12
C GLY A 343 11.86 -8.70 -1.46
N MET A 344 11.67 -7.91 -2.52
CA MET A 344 12.27 -8.15 -3.81
C MET A 344 13.35 -7.11 -4.15
N ILE A 345 14.45 -7.56 -4.71
CA ILE A 345 15.50 -6.69 -5.23
C ILE A 345 15.07 -6.17 -6.60
N ILE A 346 14.73 -4.89 -6.67
CA ILE A 346 14.27 -4.24 -7.91
C ILE A 346 15.36 -3.45 -8.62
N ALA A 347 16.45 -3.12 -7.91
CA ALA A 347 17.64 -2.53 -8.49
C ALA A 347 18.88 -2.91 -7.70
N CYS A 348 20.00 -3.01 -8.38
CA CYS A 348 21.30 -3.18 -7.73
C CYS A 348 22.37 -2.39 -8.48
N ALA A 349 23.45 -2.06 -7.77
CA ALA A 349 24.70 -1.58 -8.35
C ALA A 349 25.84 -1.79 -7.35
N ALA A 350 27.07 -1.86 -7.87
CA ALA A 350 28.26 -2.06 -7.06
C ALA A 350 29.25 -0.90 -7.25
N ILE A 351 30.05 -0.63 -6.22
CA ILE A 351 31.20 0.26 -6.28
C ILE A 351 32.44 -0.50 -5.83
N TYR A 352 33.43 -0.60 -6.73
CA TYR A 352 34.70 -1.27 -6.49
C TYR A 352 35.82 -0.25 -6.38
N PRO A 353 36.56 -0.16 -5.28
CA PRO A 353 37.78 0.66 -5.22
C PRO A 353 38.83 0.06 -6.14
N LEU A 354 39.37 0.87 -7.04
CA LEU A 354 40.44 0.47 -7.96
C LEU A 354 41.82 0.89 -7.45
N ASP A 355 41.93 2.11 -6.90
CA ASP A 355 43.06 2.68 -6.23
C ASP A 355 42.61 3.61 -5.09
N GLU A 356 43.54 4.38 -4.49
CA GLU A 356 43.26 5.29 -3.35
C GLU A 356 42.30 6.45 -3.70
N GLU A 357 42.17 6.82 -4.98
CA GLU A 357 41.37 7.96 -5.40
C GLU A 357 40.26 7.62 -6.39
N CYS A 358 40.26 6.42 -6.95
CA CYS A 358 39.36 6.05 -8.04
C CYS A 358 38.56 4.77 -7.72
N GLY A 359 37.26 4.83 -7.93
CA GLY A 359 36.36 3.65 -7.86
C GLY A 359 35.68 3.36 -9.20
N GLU A 360 35.29 2.14 -9.42
CA GLU A 360 34.45 1.72 -10.53
C GLU A 360 33.01 1.49 -10.06
N ILE A 361 32.06 2.19 -10.68
CA ILE A 361 30.64 1.85 -10.56
C ILE A 361 30.31 0.82 -11.63
N ALA A 362 29.83 -0.34 -11.20
CA ALA A 362 29.55 -1.47 -12.06
C ALA A 362 28.20 -2.11 -11.71
N CYS A 363 27.74 -3.01 -12.57
CA CYS A 363 26.54 -3.82 -12.35
C CYS A 363 25.28 -3.01 -12.01
N ILE A 364 25.10 -1.83 -12.64
CA ILE A 364 23.85 -1.08 -12.48
C ILE A 364 22.76 -1.84 -13.24
N ALA A 365 21.83 -2.41 -12.50
CA ALA A 365 20.68 -3.09 -13.03
C ALA A 365 19.41 -2.57 -12.36
N ILE A 366 18.37 -2.36 -13.17
CA ILE A 366 17.04 -1.99 -12.71
C ILE A 366 16.06 -2.91 -13.41
N HIS A 367 15.17 -3.50 -12.64
CA HIS A 367 14.16 -4.39 -13.18
C HIS A 367 13.28 -3.64 -14.21
N LYS A 368 13.03 -4.25 -15.37
CA LYS A 368 12.42 -3.62 -16.55
C LYS A 368 11.10 -2.87 -16.26
N HIS A 369 10.28 -3.37 -15.33
CA HIS A 369 9.03 -2.73 -14.94
C HIS A 369 9.20 -1.53 -14.00
N TYR A 370 10.45 -1.19 -13.61
CA TYR A 370 10.75 -0.12 -12.65
C TYR A 370 11.72 0.92 -13.20
N GLN A 371 12.01 0.94 -14.51
CA GLN A 371 13.07 1.75 -15.10
C GLN A 371 12.76 3.26 -15.15
N GLU A 372 11.54 3.71 -15.36
CA GLU A 372 11.23 5.11 -15.69
C GLU A 372 10.98 6.06 -14.51
N SER A 373 11.28 5.68 -13.28
CA SER A 373 10.89 6.41 -12.07
C SER A 373 12.04 7.04 -11.27
N GLY A 374 13.19 7.35 -11.90
CA GLY A 374 14.31 8.03 -11.24
C GLY A 374 15.15 7.15 -10.30
N ARG A 375 14.91 5.84 -10.23
CA ARG A 375 15.63 4.89 -9.37
C ARG A 375 17.09 4.77 -9.72
N GLY A 376 17.43 4.83 -11.00
CA GLY A 376 18.83 4.86 -11.47
C GLY A 376 19.60 6.05 -10.89
N ASP A 377 18.98 7.22 -10.85
CA ASP A 377 19.56 8.42 -10.26
C ASP A 377 19.73 8.30 -8.75
N HIS A 378 18.74 7.71 -8.09
CA HIS A 378 18.79 7.49 -6.64
C HIS A 378 19.94 6.53 -6.28
N LEU A 379 20.09 5.45 -7.02
CA LEU A 379 21.15 4.45 -6.83
C LEU A 379 22.53 5.05 -7.13
N LEU A 380 22.66 5.79 -8.25
CA LEU A 380 23.90 6.44 -8.63
C LEU A 380 24.37 7.45 -7.57
N ARG A 381 23.48 8.33 -7.08
CA ARG A 381 23.79 9.29 -6.00
C ARG A 381 24.24 8.60 -4.72
N ALA A 382 23.63 7.45 -4.39
CA ALA A 382 24.01 6.68 -3.22
C ALA A 382 25.41 6.09 -3.35
N LEU A 383 25.77 5.61 -4.55
CA LEU A 383 27.12 5.12 -4.84
C LEU A 383 28.16 6.25 -4.83
N GLU A 384 27.84 7.39 -5.41
CA GLU A 384 28.72 8.59 -5.35
C GLU A 384 28.96 9.03 -3.91
N LYS A 385 27.91 9.05 -3.07
CA LYS A 385 28.05 9.36 -1.64
C LYS A 385 28.89 8.30 -0.90
N GLU A 386 28.77 7.05 -1.28
CA GLU A 386 29.56 5.97 -0.68
C GLU A 386 31.02 6.08 -1.09
N ALA A 387 31.29 6.39 -2.38
CA ALA A 387 32.62 6.66 -2.90
C ALA A 387 33.33 7.79 -2.12
N LEU A 388 32.63 8.90 -1.89
CA LEU A 388 33.15 10.01 -1.09
C LEU A 388 33.46 9.61 0.35
N LYS A 389 32.64 8.79 0.98
CA LYS A 389 32.91 8.26 2.33
C LYS A 389 34.15 7.39 2.38
N GLN A 390 34.43 6.66 1.31
CA GLN A 390 35.64 5.85 1.15
C GLN A 390 36.89 6.68 0.76
N GLY A 391 36.76 7.99 0.63
CA GLY A 391 37.84 8.89 0.27
C GLY A 391 38.15 8.98 -1.22
N LEU A 392 37.32 8.36 -2.07
CA LEU A 392 37.51 8.39 -3.52
C LEU A 392 37.18 9.79 -4.08
N LYS A 393 38.01 10.28 -5.01
CA LYS A 393 37.86 11.59 -5.65
C LYS A 393 37.17 11.51 -7.01
N LYS A 394 37.18 10.35 -7.64
CA LYS A 394 36.56 10.11 -8.95
C LYS A 394 35.97 8.71 -9.04
N VAL A 395 34.97 8.56 -9.89
CA VAL A 395 34.40 7.28 -10.24
C VAL A 395 34.41 7.08 -11.75
N ILE A 396 34.63 5.85 -12.19
CA ILE A 396 34.57 5.46 -13.59
C ILE A 396 33.44 4.47 -13.81
N VAL A 397 32.93 4.43 -15.03
CA VAL A 397 31.96 3.44 -15.51
C VAL A 397 32.36 2.93 -16.88
N LEU A 398 32.09 1.65 -17.14
CA LEU A 398 32.24 1.04 -18.46
C LEU A 398 30.88 0.56 -18.95
N THR A 399 30.43 1.01 -20.11
CA THR A 399 29.12 0.65 -20.65
C THR A 399 29.17 0.37 -22.15
N THR A 400 28.32 -0.54 -22.60
CA THR A 400 28.11 -0.86 -24.03
C THR A 400 26.90 -0.16 -24.62
N GLN A 401 25.91 0.23 -23.82
CA GLN A 401 24.61 0.72 -24.31
C GLN A 401 24.18 2.06 -23.71
N THR A 402 24.43 2.33 -22.43
CA THR A 402 23.84 3.46 -21.70
C THR A 402 24.73 4.71 -21.64
N ALA A 403 25.56 4.96 -22.66
CA ALA A 403 26.50 6.09 -22.70
C ALA A 403 25.81 7.44 -22.45
N HIS A 404 24.69 7.73 -23.13
CA HIS A 404 23.96 8.99 -22.99
C HIS A 404 23.44 9.23 -21.58
N TRP A 405 22.94 8.17 -20.91
CA TRP A 405 22.46 8.25 -19.55
C TRP A 405 23.54 8.74 -18.58
N PHE A 406 24.78 8.29 -18.76
CA PHE A 406 25.91 8.75 -17.93
C PHE A 406 26.35 10.17 -18.29
N LEU A 407 26.36 10.54 -19.58
CA LEU A 407 26.68 11.90 -20.01
C LEU A 407 25.74 12.95 -19.39
N GLU A 408 24.44 12.68 -19.40
CA GLU A 408 23.42 13.53 -18.77
C GLU A 408 23.65 13.73 -17.27
N ARG A 409 24.38 12.83 -16.62
CA ARG A 409 24.68 12.85 -15.18
C ARG A 409 26.09 13.35 -14.85
N GLY A 410 26.69 14.01 -15.84
CA GLY A 410 27.97 14.71 -15.68
C GLY A 410 29.21 13.84 -15.78
N PHE A 411 29.08 12.61 -16.29
CA PHE A 411 30.23 11.80 -16.64
C PHE A 411 30.83 12.31 -17.97
N GLN A 412 32.16 12.27 -18.08
CA GLN A 412 32.89 12.63 -19.28
C GLN A 412 33.55 11.42 -19.91
N PRO A 413 33.55 11.29 -21.25
CA PRO A 413 34.20 10.19 -21.92
C PRO A 413 35.72 10.25 -21.74
N ILE A 414 36.33 9.07 -21.51
CA ILE A 414 37.80 8.92 -21.40
C ILE A 414 38.27 7.78 -22.30
N GLY A 415 39.54 7.85 -22.69
CA GLY A 415 40.23 6.77 -23.41
C GLY A 415 40.54 5.59 -22.51
N ILE A 416 40.73 4.42 -23.13
CA ILE A 416 41.12 3.18 -22.39
C ILE A 416 42.46 3.41 -21.68
N ASN A 417 43.36 4.18 -22.28
CA ASN A 417 44.66 4.49 -21.71
C ASN A 417 44.61 5.43 -20.48
N ASP A 418 43.47 6.10 -20.26
CA ASP A 418 43.26 6.97 -19.13
C ASP A 418 42.64 6.25 -17.93
N LEU A 419 42.29 4.95 -18.09
CA LEU A 419 41.81 4.10 -17.01
C LEU A 419 42.94 3.79 -16.00
N PRO A 420 42.64 3.56 -14.73
CA PRO A 420 43.60 3.04 -13.76
C PRO A 420 44.30 1.77 -14.27
N PRO A 421 45.64 1.58 -14.00
CA PRO A 421 46.41 0.47 -14.54
C PRO A 421 45.80 -0.91 -14.29
N LYS A 422 45.24 -1.12 -13.10
CA LYS A 422 44.53 -2.36 -12.75
C LYS A 422 43.36 -2.62 -13.69
N LYS A 423 42.61 -1.59 -14.07
CA LYS A 423 41.45 -1.73 -14.94
C LYS A 423 41.82 -1.87 -16.41
N GLN A 424 42.91 -1.22 -16.86
CA GLN A 424 43.43 -1.42 -18.20
C GLN A 424 43.77 -2.89 -18.47
N GLN A 425 44.45 -3.55 -17.51
CA GLN A 425 44.81 -4.99 -17.61
C GLN A 425 43.57 -5.91 -17.69
N MET A 426 42.47 -5.52 -17.08
CA MET A 426 41.24 -6.29 -17.05
C MET A 426 40.24 -5.91 -18.17
N TYR A 427 40.62 -4.96 -19.06
CA TYR A 427 39.72 -4.47 -20.08
C TYR A 427 39.44 -5.55 -21.14
N ASN A 428 38.15 -5.81 -21.38
CA ASN A 428 37.72 -6.76 -22.41
C ASN A 428 37.55 -6.07 -23.77
N TYR A 429 38.56 -6.23 -24.64
CA TYR A 429 38.56 -5.65 -25.98
C TYR A 429 37.47 -6.22 -26.91
N GLN A 430 37.04 -7.45 -26.71
CA GLN A 430 35.96 -8.04 -27.51
C GLN A 430 34.62 -7.37 -27.22
N ARG A 431 34.42 -6.97 -25.97
CA ARG A 431 33.20 -6.28 -25.54
C ARG A 431 33.20 -4.81 -25.94
N ASN A 432 34.36 -4.18 -26.08
CA ASN A 432 34.56 -2.81 -26.53
C ASN A 432 33.71 -1.77 -25.79
N SER A 433 33.62 -1.85 -24.47
CA SER A 433 32.86 -0.95 -23.62
C SER A 433 33.45 0.47 -23.65
N LYS A 434 32.60 1.48 -23.78
CA LYS A 434 33.00 2.89 -23.64
C LYS A 434 33.26 3.22 -22.18
N ALA A 435 34.33 3.97 -21.91
CA ALA A 435 34.72 4.39 -20.57
C ALA A 435 34.34 5.85 -20.31
N PHE A 436 33.86 6.12 -19.11
CA PHE A 436 33.52 7.48 -18.65
C PHE A 436 34.02 7.69 -17.23
N VAL A 437 34.33 8.94 -16.90
CA VAL A 437 34.76 9.37 -15.56
C VAL A 437 33.92 10.52 -15.05
N LYS A 438 33.68 10.54 -13.74
CA LYS A 438 33.08 11.67 -13.03
C LYS A 438 33.92 12.01 -11.81
N LEU A 439 34.26 13.30 -11.68
CA LEU A 439 34.89 13.84 -10.47
C LEU A 439 33.81 14.03 -9.40
N LEU A 440 34.08 13.53 -8.22
CA LEU A 440 33.21 13.67 -7.06
C LEU A 440 33.52 14.96 -6.32
N ARG A 441 32.46 15.66 -5.88
CA ARG A 441 32.58 16.94 -5.16
C ARG A 441 31.80 16.89 -3.86
#